data_6ecdb45a652bcf0be721183e83873c7d
#
_entry.id   6ecdb45a652bcf0be721183e83873c7d
#
_cell.length_a   1.000
_cell.length_b   1.000
_cell.length_c   1.000
_cell.angle_alpha   90.00
_cell.angle_beta   90.00
_cell.angle_gamma   90.00
#
_symmetry.space_group_name_H-M   'P 1'
#
loop_
_entity.id
_entity.type
_entity.pdbx_description
1 polymer ?
#
loop_
_entity_poly.entity_id
_entity_poly.type
_entity_poly.pdbx_seq_one_letter_code
_entity_poly.pdbx_strand_id
1 'polypeptide(L)'
;MISIFPRVGITAVAACLPERMVRTDDLQEQVALASGLPLPAGMFAQATGIVRRRMVADGEYASDLAIAAGRQVLADADLDALDIDLLLFASATRDVAEPATAHIVQAALGSRAHALDVTNACNSFLNGIDLARSMILAGRARRALVVTGETPTRAMRPKLDGMRQARSAFAGYTFGDAGAAVLVEPVDAGGIVDVDGETHSEHWALGGIFGGGSRHPRGDEHTYFTGDGHKLRGVFEKIGLGLLERVNHRLGFTFDDYARVLVHQVTLPYLQQFAEVAGVPADKLVVTVDDLGNMASATLGVQLARIRPELSPGDRVLFVGLGGGVSLMTMVWEVS
;
A
#
# COMPACT_ATOMS: atom_id res chain seq x y z
N MET A 1 -2.49 -0.61 -35.32
CA MET A 1 -1.01 -0.49 -35.18
C MET A 1 -0.57 -1.53 -34.17
N ILE A 2 0.23 -2.51 -34.58
CA ILE A 2 0.83 -3.48 -33.64
C ILE A 2 1.84 -2.67 -32.80
N SER A 3 1.66 -2.64 -31.48
CA SER A 3 2.62 -1.99 -30.58
C SER A 3 3.99 -2.63 -30.77
N ILE A 4 5.00 -1.82 -31.09
CA ILE A 4 6.40 -2.28 -31.26
C ILE A 4 7.02 -2.63 -29.88
N PHE A 5 6.43 -2.19 -28.79
CA PHE A 5 6.90 -2.46 -27.43
C PHE A 5 6.24 -3.71 -26.85
N PRO A 6 6.99 -4.56 -26.14
CA PRO A 6 6.42 -5.71 -25.43
C PRO A 6 5.38 -5.22 -24.42
N ARG A 7 4.32 -6.00 -24.25
CA ARG A 7 3.38 -5.77 -23.15
C ARG A 7 4.01 -6.30 -21.87
N VAL A 8 3.78 -5.62 -20.79
CA VAL A 8 4.27 -6.01 -19.45
C VAL A 8 3.07 -6.04 -18.52
N GLY A 9 2.91 -7.12 -17.78
CA GLY A 9 1.76 -7.33 -16.92
C GLY A 9 2.13 -7.93 -15.57
N ILE A 10 1.12 -8.00 -14.69
CA ILE A 10 1.17 -8.73 -13.43
C ILE A 10 0.68 -10.16 -13.72
N THR A 11 1.53 -11.16 -13.50
CA THR A 11 1.21 -12.56 -13.81
C THR A 11 0.90 -13.39 -12.57
N ALA A 12 1.45 -13.02 -11.42
CA ALA A 12 1.14 -13.63 -10.13
C ALA A 12 1.06 -12.58 -9.02
N VAL A 13 0.24 -12.85 -8.01
CA VAL A 13 0.08 -12.00 -6.83
C VAL A 13 -0.19 -12.85 -5.60
N ALA A 14 0.42 -12.48 -4.47
CA ALA A 14 0.15 -13.07 -3.17
C ALA A 14 0.14 -12.00 -2.08
N ALA A 15 -0.51 -12.30 -0.96
CA ALA A 15 -0.52 -11.47 0.23
C ALA A 15 -0.14 -12.30 1.46
N CYS A 16 0.48 -11.64 2.43
CA CYS A 16 0.78 -12.21 3.74
C CYS A 16 0.19 -11.31 4.83
N LEU A 17 -0.61 -11.89 5.71
CA LEU A 17 -1.18 -11.20 6.86
C LEU A 17 -0.57 -11.79 8.14
N PRO A 18 -0.14 -10.95 9.12
CA PRO A 18 0.26 -11.43 10.43
C PRO A 18 -0.84 -12.31 11.09
N GLU A 19 -0.44 -13.26 11.89
CA GLU A 19 -1.40 -14.14 12.60
C GLU A 19 -2.18 -13.39 13.67
N ARG A 20 -1.53 -12.44 14.37
CA ARG A 20 -2.11 -11.72 15.48
C ARG A 20 -3.21 -10.77 14.98
N MET A 21 -4.45 -11.01 15.42
CA MET A 21 -5.58 -10.12 15.21
C MET A 21 -5.84 -9.28 16.48
N VAL A 22 -6.06 -7.97 16.29
CA VAL A 22 -6.34 -7.01 17.37
C VAL A 22 -7.64 -6.28 17.05
N ARG A 23 -8.58 -6.29 17.99
CA ARG A 23 -9.81 -5.49 17.87
C ARG A 23 -9.52 -4.02 18.14
N THR A 24 -10.21 -3.14 17.45
CA THR A 24 -10.02 -1.70 17.62
C THR A 24 -10.39 -1.23 19.03
N ASP A 25 -11.41 -1.83 19.64
CA ASP A 25 -11.82 -1.51 21.01
C ASP A 25 -10.74 -1.92 22.04
N ASP A 26 -10.11 -3.11 21.86
CA ASP A 26 -9.04 -3.58 22.73
C ASP A 26 -7.80 -2.66 22.62
N LEU A 27 -7.46 -2.23 21.39
CA LEU A 27 -6.40 -1.26 21.17
C LEU A 27 -6.69 0.09 21.87
N GLN A 28 -7.92 0.59 21.73
CA GLN A 28 -8.33 1.83 22.38
C GLN A 28 -8.26 1.73 23.89
N GLU A 29 -8.71 0.61 24.49
CA GLU A 29 -8.63 0.36 25.92
C GLU A 29 -7.18 0.36 26.42
N GLN A 30 -6.28 -0.33 25.71
CA GLN A 30 -4.85 -0.32 26.03
C GLN A 30 -4.26 1.09 26.01
N VAL A 31 -4.56 1.89 24.98
CA VAL A 31 -4.09 3.28 24.88
C VAL A 31 -4.68 4.15 25.99
N ALA A 32 -5.97 4.02 26.30
CA ALA A 32 -6.63 4.78 27.36
C ALA A 32 -6.02 4.46 28.72
N LEU A 33 -5.82 3.18 29.03
CA LEU A 33 -5.23 2.71 30.27
C LEU A 33 -3.78 3.22 30.44
N ALA A 34 -2.95 3.03 29.41
CA ALA A 34 -1.56 3.49 29.42
C ALA A 34 -1.41 5.01 29.57
N SER A 35 -2.39 5.76 29.04
CA SER A 35 -2.39 7.22 29.03
C SER A 35 -3.05 7.83 30.27
N GLY A 36 -3.87 7.09 31.01
CA GLY A 36 -4.73 7.62 32.05
C GLY A 36 -5.78 8.62 31.53
N LEU A 37 -6.16 8.52 30.24
CA LEU A 37 -7.10 9.42 29.60
C LEU A 37 -8.49 8.77 29.47
N PRO A 38 -9.58 9.49 29.81
CA PRO A 38 -10.93 9.00 29.66
C PRO A 38 -11.36 9.08 28.17
N LEU A 39 -10.95 8.12 27.36
CA LEU A 39 -11.41 8.02 25.97
C LEU A 39 -12.83 7.42 25.95
N PRO A 40 -13.79 8.04 25.24
CA PRO A 40 -15.13 7.47 25.08
C PRO A 40 -15.10 6.06 24.48
N ALA A 41 -15.89 5.14 25.01
CA ALA A 41 -15.93 3.76 24.52
C ALA A 41 -16.27 3.70 23.02
N GLY A 42 -15.54 2.88 22.26
CA GLY A 42 -15.74 2.69 20.83
C GLY A 42 -15.36 3.90 19.96
N MET A 43 -14.72 4.93 20.50
CA MET A 43 -14.39 6.15 19.75
C MET A 43 -13.55 5.89 18.50
N PHE A 44 -12.55 5.01 18.60
CA PHE A 44 -11.69 4.71 17.46
C PHE A 44 -12.47 3.95 16.36
N ALA A 45 -13.24 2.94 16.73
CA ALA A 45 -14.04 2.17 15.78
C ALA A 45 -15.12 3.04 15.12
N GLN A 46 -15.82 3.87 15.88
CA GLN A 46 -16.85 4.78 15.35
C GLN A 46 -16.28 5.82 14.38
N ALA A 47 -15.11 6.38 14.70
CA ALA A 47 -14.50 7.40 13.86
C ALA A 47 -13.85 6.85 12.58
N THR A 48 -13.38 5.59 12.61
CA THR A 48 -12.60 5.02 11.50
C THR A 48 -13.37 3.96 10.70
N GLY A 49 -14.39 3.36 11.28
CA GLY A 49 -15.08 2.18 10.71
C GLY A 49 -14.23 0.90 10.75
N ILE A 50 -13.06 0.92 11.42
CA ILE A 50 -12.17 -0.23 11.53
C ILE A 50 -12.58 -1.06 12.74
N VAL A 51 -12.99 -2.30 12.51
CA VAL A 51 -13.42 -3.22 13.58
C VAL A 51 -12.24 -3.95 14.20
N ARG A 52 -11.30 -4.39 13.35
CA ARG A 52 -10.10 -5.14 13.73
C ARG A 52 -8.99 -4.92 12.72
N ARG A 53 -7.79 -5.43 13.03
CA ARG A 53 -6.62 -5.38 12.17
C ARG A 53 -5.67 -6.52 12.46
N ARG A 54 -4.72 -6.74 11.55
CA ARG A 54 -3.59 -7.61 11.81
C ARG A 54 -2.41 -6.77 12.29
N MET A 55 -1.64 -7.32 13.21
CA MET A 55 -0.44 -6.67 13.75
C MET A 55 0.65 -7.71 13.89
N VAL A 56 1.86 -7.36 13.48
CA VAL A 56 3.04 -8.20 13.67
C VAL A 56 3.30 -8.47 15.15
N ALA A 57 3.84 -9.66 15.43
CA ALA A 57 4.34 -10.04 16.74
C ALA A 57 5.70 -9.37 17.03
N ASP A 58 6.15 -9.46 18.28
CA ASP A 58 7.52 -9.07 18.62
C ASP A 58 8.51 -9.99 17.90
N GLY A 59 9.50 -9.38 17.24
CA GLY A 59 10.49 -10.11 16.44
C GLY A 59 10.05 -10.42 15.00
N GLU A 60 8.85 -10.01 14.57
CA GLU A 60 8.38 -10.07 13.19
C GLU A 60 8.52 -8.69 12.55
N TYR A 61 9.04 -8.62 11.33
CA TYR A 61 9.46 -7.40 10.65
C TYR A 61 8.77 -7.23 9.29
N ALA A 62 8.92 -6.04 8.69
CA ALA A 62 8.38 -5.75 7.37
C ALA A 62 8.95 -6.69 6.30
N SER A 63 10.25 -7.02 6.39
CA SER A 63 10.87 -7.99 5.48
C SER A 63 10.24 -9.38 5.58
N ASP A 64 9.85 -9.85 6.77
CA ASP A 64 9.27 -11.19 6.93
C ASP A 64 7.96 -11.33 6.17
N LEU A 65 7.10 -10.30 6.23
CA LEU A 65 5.85 -10.26 5.48
C LEU A 65 6.10 -10.23 3.97
N ALA A 66 7.09 -9.44 3.53
CA ALA A 66 7.49 -9.36 2.13
C ALA A 66 8.06 -10.68 1.62
N ILE A 67 8.92 -11.35 2.42
CA ILE A 67 9.51 -12.66 2.10
C ILE A 67 8.42 -13.72 1.96
N ALA A 68 7.47 -13.76 2.90
CA ALA A 68 6.38 -14.74 2.85
C ALA A 68 5.52 -14.56 1.60
N ALA A 69 5.11 -13.31 1.29
CA ALA A 69 4.37 -13.02 0.07
C ALA A 69 5.19 -13.33 -1.20
N GLY A 70 6.47 -12.97 -1.22
CA GLY A 70 7.38 -13.26 -2.34
C GLY A 70 7.56 -14.75 -2.60
N ARG A 71 7.74 -15.55 -1.56
CA ARG A 71 7.80 -17.02 -1.67
C ARG A 71 6.54 -17.63 -2.26
N GLN A 72 5.38 -17.11 -1.85
CA GLN A 72 4.12 -17.59 -2.38
C GLN A 72 3.97 -17.26 -3.87
N VAL A 73 4.34 -16.04 -4.29
CA VAL A 73 4.33 -15.64 -5.71
C VAL A 73 5.23 -16.54 -6.55
N LEU A 74 6.45 -16.83 -6.08
CA LEU A 74 7.38 -17.72 -6.78
C LEU A 74 6.82 -19.15 -6.89
N ALA A 75 6.22 -19.66 -5.82
CA ALA A 75 5.60 -20.98 -5.81
C ALA A 75 4.40 -21.07 -6.75
N ASP A 76 3.52 -20.05 -6.74
CA ASP A 76 2.34 -19.99 -7.62
C ASP A 76 2.72 -19.87 -9.11
N ALA A 77 3.87 -19.27 -9.40
CA ALA A 77 4.40 -19.11 -10.77
C ALA A 77 5.31 -20.27 -11.21
N ASP A 78 5.57 -21.28 -10.36
CA ASP A 78 6.52 -22.37 -10.59
C ASP A 78 7.92 -21.86 -11.00
N LEU A 79 8.42 -20.84 -10.28
CA LEU A 79 9.72 -20.19 -10.52
C LEU A 79 10.68 -20.38 -9.36
N ASP A 80 11.98 -20.54 -9.69
CA ASP A 80 13.06 -20.42 -8.74
C ASP A 80 13.37 -18.93 -8.50
N ALA A 81 13.83 -18.60 -7.29
CA ALA A 81 14.25 -17.24 -6.97
C ALA A 81 15.43 -16.73 -7.83
N LEU A 82 16.19 -17.65 -8.44
CA LEU A 82 17.26 -17.35 -9.39
C LEU A 82 16.74 -16.94 -10.78
N ASP A 83 15.47 -17.17 -11.10
CA ASP A 83 14.84 -16.72 -12.34
C ASP A 83 14.44 -15.23 -12.31
N ILE A 84 14.61 -14.56 -11.18
CA ILE A 84 14.27 -13.15 -10.99
C ILE A 84 15.49 -12.27 -11.27
N ASP A 85 15.33 -11.31 -12.18
CA ASP A 85 16.37 -10.35 -12.57
C ASP A 85 16.36 -9.09 -11.70
N LEU A 86 15.18 -8.69 -11.20
CA LEU A 86 14.96 -7.48 -10.43
C LEU A 86 14.09 -7.78 -9.20
N LEU A 87 14.53 -7.38 -8.02
CA LEU A 87 13.77 -7.45 -6.78
C LEU A 87 13.60 -6.04 -6.22
N LEU A 88 12.36 -5.59 -6.09
CA LEU A 88 12.02 -4.30 -5.53
C LEU A 88 11.29 -4.48 -4.20
N PHE A 89 11.87 -3.98 -3.10
CA PHE A 89 11.15 -3.82 -1.84
C PHE A 89 10.48 -2.44 -1.85
N ALA A 90 9.18 -2.43 -2.08
CA ALA A 90 8.40 -1.24 -2.36
C ALA A 90 7.46 -0.90 -1.19
N SER A 91 8.00 -0.23 -0.16
CA SER A 91 7.32 -0.04 1.13
C SER A 91 7.53 1.36 1.71
N ALA A 92 6.58 1.78 2.55
CA ALA A 92 6.74 2.96 3.40
C ALA A 92 7.54 2.64 4.67
N THR A 93 7.36 1.45 5.24
CA THR A 93 8.11 0.96 6.40
C THR A 93 9.28 0.08 5.95
N ARG A 94 10.36 0.10 6.73
CA ARG A 94 11.59 -0.64 6.44
C ARG A 94 12.19 -1.16 7.74
N ASP A 95 12.99 -2.23 7.66
CA ASP A 95 13.57 -2.85 8.86
C ASP A 95 14.68 -2.01 9.47
N VAL A 96 15.53 -1.44 8.61
CA VAL A 96 16.71 -0.65 9.01
C VAL A 96 16.88 0.57 8.11
N ALA A 97 17.62 1.56 8.57
CA ALA A 97 17.91 2.74 7.76
C ALA A 97 18.86 2.43 6.59
N GLU A 98 19.81 1.52 6.80
CA GLU A 98 20.82 1.03 5.87
C GLU A 98 21.34 -0.33 6.37
N PRO A 99 21.54 -1.35 5.50
CA PRO A 99 21.35 -1.32 4.04
C PRO A 99 19.86 -1.30 3.62
N ALA A 100 19.59 -1.34 2.31
CA ALA A 100 18.22 -1.48 1.79
C ALA A 100 17.59 -2.78 2.31
N THR A 101 16.32 -2.74 2.70
CA THR A 101 15.54 -3.92 3.16
C THR A 101 15.44 -4.97 2.05
N ALA A 102 15.49 -4.56 0.78
CA ALA A 102 15.56 -5.45 -0.37
C ALA A 102 16.69 -6.49 -0.27
N HIS A 103 17.83 -6.16 0.34
CA HIS A 103 18.93 -7.12 0.53
C HIS A 103 18.58 -8.21 1.53
N ILE A 104 17.83 -7.87 2.59
CA ILE A 104 17.33 -8.85 3.57
C ILE A 104 16.38 -9.83 2.88
N VAL A 105 15.42 -9.29 2.11
CA VAL A 105 14.46 -10.09 1.34
C VAL A 105 15.18 -10.97 0.32
N GLN A 106 16.11 -10.41 -0.45
CA GLN A 106 16.87 -11.13 -1.47
C GLN A 106 17.64 -12.33 -0.87
N ALA A 107 18.36 -12.09 0.24
CA ALA A 107 19.13 -13.13 0.92
C ALA A 107 18.22 -14.26 1.43
N ALA A 108 17.08 -13.93 2.02
CA ALA A 108 16.12 -14.90 2.53
C ALA A 108 15.39 -15.70 1.44
N LEU A 109 15.20 -15.13 0.25
CA LEU A 109 14.66 -15.83 -0.91
C LEU A 109 15.72 -16.68 -1.65
N GLY A 110 17.01 -16.42 -1.44
CA GLY A 110 18.09 -17.04 -2.20
C GLY A 110 18.27 -16.50 -3.61
N SER A 111 17.72 -15.31 -3.91
CA SER A 111 17.80 -14.67 -5.22
C SER A 111 19.17 -14.00 -5.44
N ARG A 112 19.51 -13.76 -6.71
CA ARG A 112 20.67 -12.95 -7.17
C ARG A 112 20.26 -11.75 -8.01
N ALA A 113 18.99 -11.39 -7.96
CA ALA A 113 18.42 -10.26 -8.69
C ALA A 113 19.12 -8.94 -8.33
N HIS A 114 19.09 -7.95 -9.22
CA HIS A 114 19.39 -6.58 -8.81
C HIS A 114 18.33 -6.11 -7.80
N ALA A 115 18.74 -5.76 -6.57
CA ALA A 115 17.81 -5.50 -5.45
C ALA A 115 17.94 -4.06 -4.96
N LEU A 116 16.80 -3.37 -4.76
CA LEU A 116 16.74 -2.02 -4.20
C LEU A 116 15.39 -1.73 -3.54
N ASP A 117 15.37 -0.74 -2.63
CA ASP A 117 14.14 -0.22 -2.03
C ASP A 117 13.53 0.87 -2.91
N VAL A 118 12.19 0.92 -2.95
CA VAL A 118 11.38 1.99 -3.54
C VAL A 118 10.46 2.54 -2.46
N THR A 119 10.52 3.85 -2.18
CA THR A 119 9.71 4.45 -1.14
C THR A 119 8.99 5.70 -1.63
N ASN A 120 7.66 5.73 -1.46
CA ASN A 120 6.77 6.87 -1.70
C ASN A 120 5.49 6.73 -0.86
N ALA A 121 5.66 6.57 0.46
CA ALA A 121 4.56 6.36 1.40
C ALA A 121 3.61 5.25 0.91
N CYS A 122 2.28 5.46 0.97
CA CYS A 122 1.29 4.46 0.57
C CYS A 122 1.30 4.13 -0.94
N ASN A 123 2.01 4.90 -1.77
CA ASN A 123 2.14 4.65 -3.20
C ASN A 123 3.39 3.82 -3.55
N SER A 124 4.21 3.42 -2.57
CA SER A 124 5.46 2.70 -2.82
C SER A 124 5.23 1.47 -3.71
N PHE A 125 4.21 0.65 -3.43
CA PHE A 125 3.95 -0.57 -4.18
C PHE A 125 3.60 -0.32 -5.65
N LEU A 126 2.71 0.64 -5.95
CA LEU A 126 2.41 1.01 -7.34
C LEU A 126 3.63 1.59 -8.05
N ASN A 127 4.42 2.43 -7.37
CA ASN A 127 5.66 2.94 -7.93
C ASN A 127 6.68 1.83 -8.20
N GLY A 128 6.74 0.82 -7.33
CA GLY A 128 7.57 -0.36 -7.55
C GLY A 128 7.14 -1.14 -8.80
N ILE A 129 5.84 -1.34 -9.01
CA ILE A 129 5.30 -2.01 -10.19
C ILE A 129 5.61 -1.21 -11.47
N ASP A 130 5.42 0.11 -11.46
CA ASP A 130 5.71 0.96 -12.64
C ASP A 130 7.22 1.03 -12.94
N LEU A 131 8.07 1.07 -11.90
CA LEU A 131 9.52 0.98 -12.07
C LEU A 131 9.92 -0.37 -12.67
N ALA A 132 9.37 -1.49 -12.18
CA ALA A 132 9.61 -2.81 -12.73
C ALA A 132 9.21 -2.88 -14.21
N ARG A 133 7.99 -2.42 -14.54
CA ARG A 133 7.51 -2.29 -15.91
C ARG A 133 8.48 -1.47 -16.77
N SER A 134 8.92 -0.33 -16.30
CA SER A 134 9.82 0.56 -17.03
C SER A 134 11.18 -0.09 -17.28
N MET A 135 11.74 -0.82 -16.31
CA MET A 135 13.00 -1.54 -16.47
C MET A 135 12.88 -2.72 -17.43
N ILE A 136 11.76 -3.42 -17.45
CA ILE A 136 11.49 -4.49 -18.41
C ILE A 136 11.35 -3.92 -19.82
N LEU A 137 10.60 -2.85 -20.02
CA LEU A 137 10.46 -2.17 -21.31
C LEU A 137 11.79 -1.63 -21.84
N ALA A 138 12.69 -1.22 -20.96
CA ALA A 138 14.04 -0.79 -21.30
C ALA A 138 15.04 -1.95 -21.55
N GLY A 139 14.58 -3.21 -21.44
CA GLY A 139 15.41 -4.40 -21.64
C GLY A 139 16.45 -4.65 -20.54
N ARG A 140 16.27 -4.05 -19.35
CA ARG A 140 17.19 -4.19 -18.22
C ARG A 140 16.85 -5.32 -17.26
N ALA A 141 15.63 -5.83 -17.35
CA ALA A 141 15.13 -6.99 -16.65
C ALA A 141 14.12 -7.70 -17.53
N ARG A 142 13.89 -8.98 -17.31
CA ARG A 142 12.80 -9.74 -17.92
C ARG A 142 11.72 -10.08 -16.90
N ARG A 143 12.14 -10.45 -15.67
CA ARG A 143 11.24 -10.78 -14.57
C ARG A 143 11.58 -9.94 -13.36
N ALA A 144 10.56 -9.27 -12.83
CA ALA A 144 10.71 -8.48 -11.62
C ALA A 144 9.76 -9.00 -10.54
N LEU A 145 10.30 -9.27 -9.35
CA LEU A 145 9.53 -9.52 -8.14
C LEU A 145 9.42 -8.20 -7.36
N VAL A 146 8.22 -7.64 -7.29
CA VAL A 146 7.92 -6.46 -6.49
C VAL A 146 7.24 -6.93 -5.21
N VAL A 147 7.87 -6.69 -4.07
CA VAL A 147 7.36 -7.07 -2.76
C VAL A 147 7.13 -5.83 -1.90
N THR A 148 6.17 -5.91 -1.02
CA THR A 148 5.94 -4.92 0.03
C THR A 148 5.72 -5.62 1.35
N GLY A 149 6.26 -5.05 2.43
CA GLY A 149 5.98 -5.45 3.79
C GLY A 149 5.79 -4.20 4.62
N GLU A 150 4.64 -4.08 5.25
CA GLU A 150 4.26 -2.90 6.00
C GLU A 150 3.97 -3.25 7.45
N THR A 151 4.66 -2.55 8.35
CA THR A 151 4.47 -2.66 9.79
C THR A 151 4.19 -1.28 10.42
N PRO A 152 3.25 -0.50 9.86
CA PRO A 152 2.99 0.85 10.34
C PRO A 152 2.41 0.88 11.77
N THR A 153 1.90 -0.26 12.28
CA THR A 153 1.43 -0.34 13.66
C THR A 153 2.54 -0.08 14.67
N ARG A 154 3.81 -0.30 14.32
CA ARG A 154 4.96 0.07 15.17
C ARG A 154 5.14 1.57 15.35
N ALA A 155 4.56 2.37 14.46
CA ALA A 155 4.53 3.83 14.58
C ALA A 155 3.29 4.36 15.33
N MET A 156 2.43 3.50 15.86
CA MET A 156 1.34 3.92 16.75
C MET A 156 1.90 4.33 18.12
N ARG A 157 1.38 5.43 18.67
CA ARG A 157 1.71 5.83 20.05
C ARG A 157 0.99 4.91 21.04
N PRO A 158 1.74 4.19 21.90
CA PRO A 158 1.13 3.32 22.90
C PRO A 158 0.56 4.12 24.08
N LYS A 159 1.03 5.36 24.27
CA LYS A 159 0.65 6.26 25.35
C LYS A 159 0.52 7.68 24.84
N LEU A 160 -0.49 8.39 25.33
CA LEU A 160 -0.80 9.80 25.00
C LEU A 160 -0.60 10.69 26.24
N ASP A 161 0.02 11.85 26.04
CA ASP A 161 0.25 12.84 27.11
C ASP A 161 -0.92 13.82 27.25
N GLY A 162 -1.97 13.68 26.46
CA GLY A 162 -3.17 14.51 26.52
C GLY A 162 -3.93 14.59 25.20
N MET A 163 -5.08 15.27 25.22
CA MET A 163 -6.01 15.36 24.09
C MET A 163 -5.42 16.05 22.85
N ARG A 164 -4.45 16.96 23.03
CA ARG A 164 -3.78 17.59 21.87
C ARG A 164 -2.93 16.58 21.12
N GLN A 165 -2.18 15.74 21.84
CA GLN A 165 -1.38 14.68 21.23
C GLN A 165 -2.28 13.58 20.64
N ALA A 166 -3.41 13.28 21.30
CA ALA A 166 -4.40 12.35 20.78
C ALA A 166 -4.87 12.74 19.37
N ARG A 167 -5.11 14.03 19.11
CA ARG A 167 -5.52 14.51 17.78
C ARG A 167 -4.44 14.30 16.72
N SER A 168 -3.17 14.61 17.03
CA SER A 168 -2.06 14.47 16.08
C SER A 168 -1.64 13.01 15.88
N ALA A 169 -1.86 12.14 16.86
CA ALA A 169 -1.56 10.71 16.78
C ALA A 169 -2.72 9.88 16.18
N PHE A 170 -3.92 10.45 16.06
CA PHE A 170 -5.15 9.70 15.75
C PHE A 170 -5.05 8.89 14.47
N ALA A 171 -4.47 9.46 13.41
CA ALA A 171 -4.29 8.76 12.14
C ALA A 171 -3.42 7.49 12.27
N GLY A 172 -2.49 7.44 13.23
CA GLY A 172 -1.72 6.23 13.54
C GLY A 172 -2.60 5.06 14.00
N TYR A 173 -3.71 5.33 14.67
CA TYR A 173 -4.62 4.28 15.14
C TYR A 173 -5.50 3.68 14.04
N THR A 174 -5.35 4.14 12.80
CA THR A 174 -5.97 3.48 11.62
C THR A 174 -5.14 2.31 11.11
N PHE A 175 -3.86 2.21 11.46
CA PHE A 175 -2.91 1.27 10.85
C PHE A 175 -3.22 -0.20 11.14
N GLY A 176 -2.85 -1.04 10.17
CA GLY A 176 -2.75 -2.49 10.24
C GLY A 176 -1.54 -2.96 9.42
N ASP A 177 -1.03 -4.14 9.71
CA ASP A 177 0.19 -4.67 9.10
C ASP A 177 -0.16 -5.72 8.05
N ALA A 178 0.60 -5.76 6.95
CA ALA A 178 0.45 -6.73 5.88
C ALA A 178 1.68 -6.77 4.97
N GLY A 179 1.83 -7.86 4.23
CA GLY A 179 2.72 -7.97 3.10
C GLY A 179 1.98 -8.32 1.82
N ALA A 180 2.55 -7.98 0.69
CA ALA A 180 2.08 -8.41 -0.63
C ALA A 180 3.25 -8.52 -1.61
N ALA A 181 3.07 -9.30 -2.66
CA ALA A 181 4.03 -9.40 -3.74
C ALA A 181 3.33 -9.59 -5.08
N VAL A 182 3.97 -9.13 -6.15
CA VAL A 182 3.57 -9.40 -7.53
C VAL A 182 4.78 -9.79 -8.38
N LEU A 183 4.54 -10.68 -9.34
CA LEU A 183 5.45 -10.94 -10.44
C LEU A 183 5.07 -10.05 -11.62
N VAL A 184 6.04 -9.29 -12.13
CA VAL A 184 5.89 -8.41 -13.29
C VAL A 184 6.80 -8.92 -14.38
N GLU A 185 6.23 -9.23 -15.54
CA GLU A 185 6.98 -9.78 -16.67
C GLU A 185 6.29 -9.49 -18.03
N PRO A 186 6.95 -9.75 -19.18
CA PRO A 186 6.33 -9.64 -20.48
C PRO A 186 5.14 -10.60 -20.63
N VAL A 187 4.07 -10.12 -21.26
CA VAL A 187 2.83 -10.89 -21.52
C VAL A 187 2.41 -10.77 -22.98
N ASP A 188 1.75 -11.80 -23.49
CA ASP A 188 1.28 -11.83 -24.87
C ASP A 188 -0.03 -11.04 -25.07
N ALA A 189 -0.86 -10.98 -24.03
CA ALA A 189 -2.14 -10.26 -24.03
C ALA A 189 -2.33 -9.49 -22.72
N GLY A 190 -3.22 -8.50 -22.68
CA GLY A 190 -3.47 -7.70 -21.49
C GLY A 190 -2.26 -6.87 -21.08
N GLY A 191 -1.97 -6.85 -19.77
CA GLY A 191 -0.85 -6.14 -19.20
C GLY A 191 -1.23 -4.80 -18.58
N ILE A 192 -0.22 -4.04 -18.11
CA ILE A 192 -0.40 -2.69 -17.58
C ILE A 192 -0.59 -1.74 -18.75
N VAL A 193 -1.83 -1.28 -18.94
CA VAL A 193 -2.24 -0.49 -20.12
C VAL A 193 -2.08 0.99 -19.93
N ASP A 194 -2.16 1.47 -18.68
CA ASP A 194 -1.99 2.87 -18.34
C ASP A 194 -1.41 3.06 -16.94
N VAL A 195 -0.58 4.09 -16.78
CA VAL A 195 -0.08 4.58 -15.49
C VAL A 195 -0.03 6.09 -15.55
N ASP A 196 -0.55 6.76 -14.53
CA ASP A 196 -0.47 8.22 -14.38
C ASP A 196 -0.25 8.58 -12.91
N GLY A 197 0.35 9.73 -12.67
CA GLY A 197 0.60 10.19 -11.30
C GLY A 197 0.83 11.69 -11.22
N GLU A 198 0.55 12.23 -10.04
CA GLU A 198 0.82 13.64 -9.71
C GLU A 198 1.23 13.80 -8.25
N THR A 199 1.97 14.85 -7.94
CA THR A 199 2.45 15.15 -6.60
C THR A 199 2.19 16.60 -6.23
N HIS A 200 1.83 16.80 -4.96
CA HIS A 200 1.59 18.11 -4.34
C HIS A 200 2.48 18.23 -3.11
N SER A 201 3.80 18.34 -3.37
CA SER A 201 4.86 18.21 -2.36
C SER A 201 4.91 19.35 -1.34
N GLU A 202 4.24 20.46 -1.59
CA GLU A 202 4.05 21.54 -0.62
C GLU A 202 3.31 21.11 0.65
N HIS A 203 2.64 19.95 0.59
CA HIS A 203 1.87 19.36 1.69
C HIS A 203 2.64 18.26 2.45
N TRP A 204 3.94 18.03 2.17
CA TRP A 204 4.73 16.93 2.72
C TRP A 204 4.71 16.82 4.25
N ALA A 205 4.58 17.94 4.96
CA ALA A 205 4.64 18.01 6.41
C ALA A 205 3.30 17.76 7.11
N LEU A 206 2.21 17.50 6.38
CA LEU A 206 0.88 17.29 6.96
C LEU A 206 0.74 15.97 7.73
N GLY A 207 1.60 14.99 7.47
CA GLY A 207 1.63 13.74 8.22
C GLY A 207 2.77 12.84 7.78
N GLY A 208 3.33 12.08 8.74
CA GLY A 208 4.42 11.15 8.49
C GLY A 208 5.08 10.61 9.74
N ILE A 209 6.08 9.78 9.53
CA ILE A 209 7.02 9.29 10.53
C ILE A 209 8.33 10.03 10.28
N PHE A 210 8.65 11.03 11.09
CA PHE A 210 9.76 11.96 10.82
C PHE A 210 11.10 11.49 11.39
N GLY A 211 11.12 10.40 12.16
CA GLY A 211 12.31 9.81 12.76
C GLY A 211 13.06 8.86 11.83
N GLY A 212 14.31 8.57 12.15
CA GLY A 212 15.17 7.64 11.41
C GLY A 212 15.88 8.23 10.19
N GLY A 213 15.65 9.51 9.87
CA GLY A 213 16.35 10.24 8.80
C GLY A 213 17.34 11.27 9.35
N SER A 214 17.97 12.06 8.46
CA SER A 214 18.97 13.08 8.83
C SER A 214 18.43 14.21 9.72
N ARG A 215 17.14 14.48 9.70
CA ARG A 215 16.53 15.49 10.59
C ARG A 215 16.43 15.01 12.05
N HIS A 216 16.04 13.75 12.22
CA HIS A 216 15.84 13.11 13.53
C HIS A 216 16.52 11.73 13.46
N PRO A 217 17.87 11.67 13.50
CA PRO A 217 18.61 10.43 13.27
C PRO A 217 18.50 9.43 14.43
N ARG A 218 18.15 9.90 15.61
CA ARG A 218 17.88 9.05 16.77
C ARG A 218 16.39 8.95 16.98
N GLY A 219 15.92 7.75 17.32
CA GLY A 219 14.51 7.42 17.53
C GLY A 219 13.73 8.45 18.35
N ASP A 220 13.03 8.05 19.35
CA ASP A 220 12.20 8.86 20.23
C ASP A 220 10.79 9.11 19.67
N GLU A 221 10.22 10.22 20.05
CA GLU A 221 8.86 10.61 19.68
C GLU A 221 8.64 10.81 18.16
N HIS A 222 9.72 11.04 17.41
CA HIS A 222 9.66 11.21 15.94
C HIS A 222 9.48 9.90 15.18
N THR A 223 9.62 8.73 15.82
CA THR A 223 9.34 7.42 15.22
C THR A 223 7.85 7.08 15.24
N TYR A 224 7.06 7.82 16.01
CA TYR A 224 5.61 7.68 15.97
C TYR A 224 4.99 8.52 14.87
N PHE A 225 3.95 7.98 14.25
CA PHE A 225 3.19 8.73 13.25
C PHE A 225 2.56 9.96 13.88
N THR A 226 2.75 11.10 13.21
CA THR A 226 2.14 12.36 13.59
C THR A 226 1.56 13.02 12.35
N GLY A 227 0.33 13.50 12.41
CA GLY A 227 -0.30 14.16 11.29
C GLY A 227 -1.62 14.82 11.62
N ASP A 228 -2.03 15.71 10.72
CA ASP A 228 -3.34 16.33 10.72
C ASP A 228 -4.21 15.66 9.64
N GLY A 229 -4.86 14.56 10.00
CA GLY A 229 -5.70 13.80 9.07
C GLY A 229 -6.83 14.63 8.47
N HIS A 230 -7.34 15.64 9.18
CA HIS A 230 -8.38 16.52 8.68
C HIS A 230 -7.85 17.45 7.56
N LYS A 231 -6.68 18.05 7.78
CA LYS A 231 -6.05 18.88 6.75
C LYS A 231 -5.62 18.03 5.54
N LEU A 232 -5.06 16.86 5.77
CA LEU A 232 -4.67 15.96 4.70
C LEU A 232 -5.86 15.58 3.82
N ARG A 233 -6.99 15.22 4.44
CA ARG A 233 -8.25 14.97 3.74
C ARG A 233 -8.69 16.19 2.92
N GLY A 234 -8.68 17.39 3.50
CA GLY A 234 -9.02 18.64 2.80
C GLY A 234 -8.12 18.95 1.60
N VAL A 235 -6.86 18.48 1.61
CA VAL A 235 -5.96 18.57 0.45
C VAL A 235 -6.43 17.64 -0.66
N PHE A 236 -6.71 16.36 -0.37
CA PHE A 236 -7.22 15.43 -1.38
C PHE A 236 -8.57 15.90 -1.97
N GLU A 237 -9.45 16.45 -1.15
CA GLU A 237 -10.72 17.03 -1.61
C GLU A 237 -10.51 18.21 -2.58
N LYS A 238 -9.49 19.05 -2.35
CA LYS A 238 -9.15 20.18 -3.24
C LYS A 238 -8.50 19.74 -4.54
N ILE A 239 -7.61 18.74 -4.50
CA ILE A 239 -7.01 18.15 -5.69
C ILE A 239 -8.11 17.54 -6.58
N GLY A 240 -9.15 16.98 -5.95
CA GLY A 240 -10.30 16.41 -6.65
C GLY A 240 -9.98 15.15 -7.43
N LEU A 241 -10.75 14.90 -8.47
CA LEU A 241 -10.72 13.67 -9.26
C LEU A 241 -9.96 13.81 -10.59
N GLY A 242 -9.24 14.91 -10.80
CA GLY A 242 -8.63 15.24 -12.09
C GLY A 242 -7.73 14.12 -12.65
N LEU A 243 -6.98 13.41 -11.80
CA LEU A 243 -6.16 12.28 -12.23
C LEU A 243 -7.03 11.13 -12.77
N LEU A 244 -8.10 10.79 -12.06
CA LEU A 244 -9.01 9.72 -12.43
C LEU A 244 -9.79 10.05 -13.72
N GLU A 245 -10.22 11.30 -13.86
CA GLU A 245 -10.88 11.79 -15.08
C GLU A 245 -9.94 11.74 -16.28
N ARG A 246 -8.65 12.11 -16.11
CA ARG A 246 -7.64 12.04 -17.18
C ARG A 246 -7.44 10.62 -17.69
N VAL A 247 -7.33 9.63 -16.78
CA VAL A 247 -7.15 8.22 -17.14
C VAL A 247 -8.37 7.72 -17.93
N ASN A 248 -9.56 7.92 -17.40
CA ASN A 248 -10.79 7.49 -18.05
C ASN A 248 -10.96 8.15 -19.43
N HIS A 249 -10.71 9.46 -19.54
CA HIS A 249 -10.77 10.17 -20.82
C HIS A 249 -9.73 9.65 -21.82
N ARG A 250 -8.48 9.42 -21.40
CA ARG A 250 -7.38 8.94 -22.26
C ARG A 250 -7.65 7.57 -22.81
N LEU A 251 -8.24 6.68 -22.00
CA LEU A 251 -8.56 5.31 -22.39
C LEU A 251 -9.94 5.18 -23.09
N GLY A 252 -10.79 6.20 -22.97
CA GLY A 252 -12.19 6.14 -23.40
C GLY A 252 -13.02 5.21 -22.52
N PHE A 253 -12.67 5.07 -21.23
CA PHE A 253 -13.32 4.18 -20.28
C PHE A 253 -14.24 4.92 -19.33
N THR A 254 -15.20 4.18 -18.81
CA THR A 254 -16.06 4.53 -17.68
C THR A 254 -15.85 3.49 -16.56
N PHE A 255 -16.49 3.66 -15.42
CA PHE A 255 -16.41 2.63 -14.37
C PHE A 255 -17.01 1.29 -14.78
N ASP A 256 -17.88 1.25 -15.79
CA ASP A 256 -18.45 -0.02 -16.31
C ASP A 256 -17.40 -0.89 -17.00
N ASP A 257 -16.34 -0.29 -17.52
CA ASP A 257 -15.24 -0.99 -18.21
C ASP A 257 -14.26 -1.68 -17.27
N TYR A 258 -14.33 -1.41 -15.95
CA TYR A 258 -13.51 -2.05 -14.94
C TYR A 258 -14.26 -3.18 -14.24
N ALA A 259 -13.63 -4.33 -14.10
CA ALA A 259 -14.14 -5.43 -13.27
C ALA A 259 -14.10 -5.07 -11.78
N ARG A 260 -13.01 -4.40 -11.35
CA ARG A 260 -12.81 -3.97 -9.96
C ARG A 260 -12.03 -2.65 -9.91
N VAL A 261 -12.28 -1.90 -8.82
CA VAL A 261 -11.56 -0.65 -8.48
C VAL A 261 -10.93 -0.82 -7.11
N LEU A 262 -9.60 -0.81 -7.08
CA LEU A 262 -8.78 -0.91 -5.88
C LEU A 262 -8.33 0.49 -5.47
N VAL A 263 -8.74 0.93 -4.31
CA VAL A 263 -8.40 2.26 -3.78
C VAL A 263 -7.60 2.10 -2.51
N HIS A 264 -6.56 2.91 -2.31
CA HIS A 264 -5.91 2.99 -1.01
C HIS A 264 -6.89 3.45 0.07
N GLN A 265 -6.87 2.80 1.23
CA GLN A 265 -7.88 2.96 2.28
C GLN A 265 -7.24 3.37 3.60
N VAL A 266 -7.74 4.48 4.16
CA VAL A 266 -7.30 4.99 5.47
C VAL A 266 -8.37 4.77 6.54
N THR A 267 -9.63 5.12 6.21
CA THR A 267 -10.81 4.89 7.05
C THR A 267 -12.01 4.54 6.16
N LEU A 268 -12.95 3.78 6.70
CA LEU A 268 -14.16 3.41 5.95
C LEU A 268 -15.02 4.62 5.55
N PRO A 269 -15.29 5.62 6.44
CA PRO A 269 -16.04 6.81 6.04
C PRO A 269 -15.38 7.61 4.91
N TYR A 270 -14.03 7.70 4.91
CA TYR A 270 -13.33 8.41 3.85
C TYR A 270 -13.40 7.66 2.51
N LEU A 271 -13.27 6.32 2.53
CA LEU A 271 -13.43 5.50 1.33
C LEU A 271 -14.84 5.63 0.74
N GLN A 272 -15.89 5.60 1.58
CA GLN A 272 -17.27 5.75 1.16
C GLN A 272 -17.51 7.12 0.51
N GLN A 273 -17.00 8.19 1.12
CA GLN A 273 -17.08 9.54 0.56
C GLN A 273 -16.35 9.63 -0.78
N PHE A 274 -15.13 9.06 -0.87
CA PHE A 274 -14.39 9.01 -2.14
C PHE A 274 -15.22 8.31 -3.22
N ALA A 275 -15.76 7.13 -2.93
CA ALA A 275 -16.55 6.35 -3.89
C ALA A 275 -17.79 7.11 -4.36
N GLU A 276 -18.50 7.78 -3.45
CA GLU A 276 -19.67 8.61 -3.76
C GLU A 276 -19.31 9.77 -4.68
N VAL A 277 -18.27 10.55 -4.33
CA VAL A 277 -17.84 11.72 -5.10
C VAL A 277 -17.27 11.33 -6.46
N ALA A 278 -16.53 10.21 -6.52
CA ALA A 278 -15.96 9.71 -7.77
C ALA A 278 -16.98 8.97 -8.65
N GLY A 279 -18.12 8.60 -8.10
CA GLY A 279 -19.14 7.80 -8.81
C GLY A 279 -18.72 6.34 -9.01
N VAL A 280 -17.86 5.80 -8.12
CA VAL A 280 -17.44 4.39 -8.20
C VAL A 280 -18.59 3.48 -7.75
N PRO A 281 -19.08 2.55 -8.59
CA PRO A 281 -20.11 1.60 -8.20
C PRO A 281 -19.67 0.73 -7.01
N ALA A 282 -20.56 0.55 -6.03
CA ALA A 282 -20.22 -0.13 -4.78
C ALA A 282 -19.81 -1.60 -4.98
N ASP A 283 -20.38 -2.28 -5.97
CA ASP A 283 -20.06 -3.66 -6.35
C ASP A 283 -18.67 -3.82 -6.99
N LYS A 284 -18.09 -2.74 -7.47
CA LYS A 284 -16.72 -2.73 -8.05
C LYS A 284 -15.65 -2.37 -7.02
N LEU A 285 -16.04 -1.75 -5.92
CA LEU A 285 -15.13 -1.31 -4.87
C LEU A 285 -14.72 -2.48 -3.97
N VAL A 286 -13.42 -2.66 -3.78
CA VAL A 286 -12.90 -3.69 -2.86
C VAL A 286 -12.62 -3.07 -1.50
N VAL A 287 -13.40 -3.43 -0.49
CA VAL A 287 -13.25 -2.92 0.88
C VAL A 287 -12.42 -3.90 1.72
N THR A 288 -11.43 -3.38 2.43
CA THR A 288 -10.56 -4.14 3.34
C THR A 288 -10.27 -3.40 4.64
N VAL A 289 -10.50 -2.09 4.68
CA VAL A 289 -10.11 -1.22 5.79
C VAL A 289 -10.87 -1.52 7.09
N ASP A 290 -12.10 -1.97 7.00
CA ASP A 290 -12.95 -2.34 8.13
C ASP A 290 -12.41 -3.53 8.93
N ASP A 291 -11.73 -4.45 8.23
CA ASP A 291 -11.22 -5.72 8.76
C ASP A 291 -9.71 -5.76 8.95
N LEU A 292 -8.95 -5.00 8.14
CA LEU A 292 -7.49 -5.03 8.13
C LEU A 292 -6.85 -3.68 8.51
N GLY A 293 -7.63 -2.61 8.57
CA GLY A 293 -7.10 -1.27 8.79
C GLY A 293 -6.34 -0.72 7.58
N ASN A 294 -5.61 0.37 7.80
CA ASN A 294 -4.76 1.01 6.80
C ASN A 294 -3.40 0.29 6.74
N MET A 295 -3.22 -0.54 5.73
CA MET A 295 -2.00 -1.33 5.51
C MET A 295 -0.95 -0.57 4.67
N ALA A 296 -0.96 0.76 4.70
CA ALA A 296 -0.04 1.61 3.94
C ALA A 296 0.09 1.15 2.47
N SER A 297 1.30 0.92 1.95
CA SER A 297 1.51 0.53 0.56
C SER A 297 1.04 -0.90 0.24
N ALA A 298 0.91 -1.77 1.22
CA ALA A 298 0.44 -3.15 1.02
C ALA A 298 -1.07 -3.23 0.71
N THR A 299 -1.84 -2.17 0.99
CA THR A 299 -3.31 -2.15 0.80
C THR A 299 -3.74 -2.64 -0.58
N LEU A 300 -3.16 -2.08 -1.64
CA LEU A 300 -3.55 -2.42 -3.02
C LEU A 300 -3.12 -3.82 -3.43
N GLY A 301 -1.97 -4.28 -2.95
CA GLY A 301 -1.49 -5.65 -3.18
C GLY A 301 -2.35 -6.69 -2.48
N VAL A 302 -2.77 -6.44 -1.25
CA VAL A 302 -3.70 -7.31 -0.50
C VAL A 302 -5.08 -7.35 -1.15
N GLN A 303 -5.59 -6.21 -1.60
CA GLN A 303 -6.85 -6.15 -2.35
C GLN A 303 -6.76 -6.96 -3.65
N LEU A 304 -5.67 -6.80 -4.42
CA LEU A 304 -5.45 -7.55 -5.64
C LEU A 304 -5.39 -9.06 -5.39
N ALA A 305 -4.63 -9.50 -4.39
CA ALA A 305 -4.55 -10.92 -4.03
C ALA A 305 -5.92 -11.50 -3.65
N ARG A 306 -6.76 -10.72 -2.95
CA ARG A 306 -8.11 -11.13 -2.55
C ARG A 306 -9.02 -11.38 -3.75
N ILE A 307 -8.96 -10.51 -4.76
CA ILE A 307 -9.87 -10.60 -5.93
C ILE A 307 -9.30 -11.42 -7.07
N ARG A 308 -8.00 -11.73 -7.07
CA ARG A 308 -7.34 -12.42 -8.21
C ARG A 308 -8.07 -13.70 -8.66
N PRO A 309 -8.58 -14.55 -7.75
CA PRO A 309 -9.32 -15.76 -8.15
C PRO A 309 -10.65 -15.49 -8.87
N GLU A 310 -11.21 -14.30 -8.76
CA GLU A 310 -12.47 -13.89 -9.38
C GLU A 310 -12.27 -13.30 -10.79
N LEU A 311 -11.02 -12.96 -11.14
CA LEU A 311 -10.70 -12.27 -12.40
C LEU A 311 -10.40 -13.25 -13.53
N SER A 312 -10.91 -12.93 -14.71
CA SER A 312 -10.71 -13.65 -15.95
C SER A 312 -9.82 -12.86 -16.93
N PRO A 313 -9.16 -13.52 -17.92
CA PRO A 313 -8.44 -12.82 -18.96
C PRO A 313 -9.31 -11.77 -19.67
N GLY A 314 -8.76 -10.56 -19.83
CA GLY A 314 -9.46 -9.41 -20.38
C GLY A 314 -10.18 -8.52 -19.37
N ASP A 315 -10.35 -8.97 -18.12
CA ASP A 315 -10.87 -8.12 -17.05
C ASP A 315 -9.89 -6.97 -16.75
N ARG A 316 -10.43 -5.78 -16.48
CA ARG A 316 -9.62 -4.60 -16.16
C ARG A 316 -9.77 -4.22 -14.70
N VAL A 317 -8.65 -3.94 -14.08
CA VAL A 317 -8.55 -3.48 -12.69
C VAL A 317 -7.96 -2.07 -12.68
N LEU A 318 -8.68 -1.14 -12.07
CA LEU A 318 -8.19 0.21 -11.81
C LEU A 318 -7.61 0.27 -10.39
N PHE A 319 -6.37 0.71 -10.27
CA PHE A 319 -5.73 1.02 -9.00
C PHE A 319 -5.73 2.52 -8.79
N VAL A 320 -6.08 2.95 -7.59
CA VAL A 320 -6.04 4.35 -7.15
C VAL A 320 -5.22 4.44 -5.88
N GLY A 321 -4.03 4.97 -5.99
CA GLY A 321 -3.10 5.17 -4.91
C GLY A 321 -3.16 6.61 -4.39
N LEU A 322 -3.25 6.75 -3.07
CA LEU A 322 -3.29 8.01 -2.34
C LEU A 322 -2.21 7.96 -1.27
N GLY A 323 -1.13 8.71 -1.42
CA GLY A 323 0.02 8.67 -0.54
C GLY A 323 0.27 9.97 0.21
N GLY A 324 0.79 9.87 1.43
CA GLY A 324 1.36 11.02 2.13
C GLY A 324 2.46 11.70 1.31
N GLY A 325 2.64 12.99 1.50
CA GLY A 325 3.68 13.72 0.79
C GLY A 325 3.25 14.92 -0.05
N VAL A 326 2.19 15.12 -0.77
CA VAL A 326 1.08 14.26 -1.13
C VAL A 326 1.29 13.73 -2.53
N SER A 327 0.97 12.48 -2.77
CA SER A 327 1.08 11.88 -4.09
C SER A 327 -0.20 11.10 -4.45
N LEU A 328 -0.60 11.18 -5.71
CA LEU A 328 -1.69 10.41 -6.29
C LEU A 328 -1.13 9.58 -7.44
N MET A 329 -1.65 8.38 -7.60
CA MET A 329 -1.25 7.49 -8.69
C MET A 329 -2.43 6.64 -9.13
N THR A 330 -2.56 6.46 -10.44
CA THR A 330 -3.48 5.49 -11.03
C THR A 330 -2.70 4.49 -11.87
N MET A 331 -3.20 3.27 -11.91
CA MET A 331 -2.71 2.22 -12.81
C MET A 331 -3.91 1.44 -13.32
N VAL A 332 -3.93 1.14 -14.60
CA VAL A 332 -4.92 0.24 -15.20
C VAL A 332 -4.21 -1.01 -15.67
N TRP A 333 -4.63 -2.16 -15.15
CA TRP A 333 -4.13 -3.46 -15.53
C TRP A 333 -5.25 -4.30 -16.15
N GLU A 334 -4.99 -4.85 -17.31
CA GLU A 334 -5.84 -5.83 -17.98
C GLU A 334 -5.25 -7.23 -17.75
N VAL A 335 -6.05 -8.15 -17.25
CA VAL A 335 -5.64 -9.52 -16.93
C VAL A 335 -5.20 -10.23 -18.21
N SER A 336 -4.07 -10.90 -18.12
CA SER A 336 -3.45 -11.68 -19.22
C SER A 336 -4.10 -13.04 -19.39
#